data_579ea06c0daf2cee71ba47860474b2af
#
_entry.id   579ea06c0daf2cee71ba47860474b2af
#
_cell.length_a   1.000
_cell.length_b   1.000
_cell.length_c   1.000
_cell.angle_alpha   90.00
_cell.angle_beta   90.00
_cell.angle_gamma   90.00
#
_symmetry.space_group_name_H-M   'P 1'
#
loop_
_entity.id
_entity.type
_entity.pdbx_description
1 polymer ?
#
loop_
_entity_poly.entity_id
_entity_poly.type
_entity_poly.pdbx_seq_one_letter_code
_entity_poly.pdbx_strand_id
1 'polypeptide(L)'
;MNEQVNWVDQDLPSVSRLSAGFPESMVLLDCETTGGNANYHRVIEVGLLIIEQGEVVKKWQSFINPVVTLPESIQRLTGITSSMLRDAPKFDAVSDSLLSMLEGRTLVAHNSRFDYSFLKNEFERVGINYRAKPLCSVKFSRNLYPQFKRHGLSEIIKRFGFSIQNRHRALDDANIIYEFFLRSSQIFSDDEILATCKTALKLPALPALLDIKEIEKLPARAGVYYFYDQKSVLLYIGKSVHLRNRVMSHFSSDHKSPKDLQMSLKITRVEFEPALSDFGAQIRESNQIKMLNPLYNRRLRKVRKLFQYRAVSDERGYLKLQIETVEMESAQDENYFGLFRSQRQASRQMLRLADQYFLCHQMLGLEAFDGKPCFRSQLKKCLGCCCGGEPAETYNERVMAAIKNYERKQWPFSDAVVIEEVCLEDRENSFWHVIDHWRYLGQVRSADDIHSLGYRVLHDKKSEVGTDLNNNGPATAEAEDYLEGRINFDLDIYYILVRFLLSKEKMALNRLRVWPLKSLGSQSDCPDS
;
A
#
# COMPACT_ATOMS: atom_id res chain seq x y z
N MET A 1 31.26 10.21 -22.90
CA MET A 1 30.52 10.61 -24.10
C MET A 1 29.68 9.42 -24.51
N ASN A 2 28.37 9.47 -24.26
CA ASN A 2 27.45 8.42 -24.71
C ASN A 2 27.09 8.77 -26.16
N GLU A 3 27.62 8.04 -27.11
CA GLU A 3 27.08 8.06 -28.46
C GLU A 3 25.62 7.62 -28.40
N GLN A 4 24.72 8.54 -28.66
CA GLN A 4 23.31 8.22 -28.90
C GLN A 4 23.27 7.47 -30.23
N VAL A 5 23.20 6.14 -30.19
CA VAL A 5 22.97 5.33 -31.37
C VAL A 5 21.61 5.72 -31.93
N ASN A 6 21.61 6.36 -33.10
CA ASN A 6 20.39 6.76 -33.80
C ASN A 6 19.86 5.52 -34.55
N TRP A 7 18.87 4.86 -33.98
CA TRP A 7 18.26 3.63 -34.55
C TRP A 7 17.33 3.92 -35.73
N VAL A 8 17.04 5.19 -36.02
CA VAL A 8 16.14 5.60 -37.12
C VAL A 8 16.84 5.52 -38.48
N ASP A 9 18.15 5.83 -38.53
CA ASP A 9 18.93 5.99 -39.77
C ASP A 9 19.83 4.80 -40.14
N GLN A 10 19.63 3.64 -39.51
CA GLN A 10 20.39 2.44 -39.90
C GLN A 10 19.77 1.76 -41.13
N ASP A 11 20.54 1.56 -42.18
CA ASP A 11 20.22 0.67 -43.31
C ASP A 11 20.20 -0.80 -42.84
N LEU A 12 19.12 -1.19 -42.18
CA LEU A 12 18.92 -2.56 -41.74
C LEU A 12 18.26 -3.38 -42.85
N PRO A 13 18.62 -4.65 -42.99
CA PRO A 13 18.00 -5.52 -44.00
C PRO A 13 16.49 -5.58 -43.78
N SER A 14 15.72 -5.52 -44.89
CA SER A 14 14.26 -5.68 -44.82
C SER A 14 13.94 -7.12 -44.42
N VAL A 15 13.37 -7.30 -43.22
CA VAL A 15 12.93 -8.62 -42.73
C VAL A 15 11.42 -8.65 -42.79
N SER A 16 10.88 -9.67 -43.47
CA SER A 16 9.43 -9.85 -43.65
C SER A 16 8.78 -10.72 -42.54
N ARG A 17 9.60 -11.36 -41.70
CA ARG A 17 9.14 -12.22 -40.60
C ARG A 17 10.00 -12.07 -39.36
N LEU A 18 9.45 -12.48 -38.22
CA LEU A 18 10.17 -12.48 -36.94
C LEU A 18 11.28 -13.54 -36.91
N SER A 19 12.32 -13.28 -36.12
CA SER A 19 13.40 -14.21 -35.80
C SER A 19 12.87 -15.53 -35.24
N ALA A 20 13.55 -16.65 -35.55
CA ALA A 20 13.26 -17.96 -34.96
C ALA A 20 13.48 -18.03 -33.43
N GLY A 21 14.11 -17.01 -32.84
CA GLY A 21 14.24 -16.88 -31.39
C GLY A 21 12.94 -16.53 -30.66
N PHE A 22 11.91 -16.05 -31.35
CA PHE A 22 10.57 -15.86 -30.78
C PHE A 22 9.80 -17.19 -30.70
N PRO A 23 8.75 -17.29 -29.84
CA PRO A 23 7.85 -18.44 -29.83
C PRO A 23 7.24 -18.69 -31.20
N GLU A 24 7.20 -19.95 -31.63
CA GLU A 24 6.67 -20.33 -32.95
C GLU A 24 5.22 -19.93 -33.18
N SER A 25 4.41 -20.01 -32.12
CA SER A 25 2.99 -19.63 -32.11
C SER A 25 2.70 -18.66 -31.01
N MET A 26 2.24 -17.45 -31.36
CA MET A 26 1.92 -16.40 -30.37
C MET A 26 0.81 -15.47 -30.83
N VAL A 27 0.19 -14.79 -29.86
CA VAL A 27 -0.80 -13.76 -30.10
C VAL A 27 -0.30 -12.47 -29.48
N LEU A 28 -0.04 -11.47 -30.33
CA LEU A 28 0.22 -10.11 -29.88
C LEU A 28 -1.12 -9.40 -29.66
N LEU A 29 -1.37 -8.89 -28.47
CA LEU A 29 -2.67 -8.37 -28.09
C LEU A 29 -2.52 -7.08 -27.30
N ASP A 30 -3.49 -6.19 -27.49
CA ASP A 30 -3.73 -5.01 -26.67
C ASP A 30 -5.24 -4.86 -26.40
N CYS A 31 -5.59 -4.22 -25.27
CA CYS A 31 -6.97 -3.99 -24.86
C CYS A 31 -7.19 -2.52 -24.48
N GLU A 32 -8.27 -1.91 -25.02
CA GLU A 32 -8.80 -0.67 -24.47
C GLU A 32 -9.93 -0.96 -23.48
N THR A 33 -10.05 -0.13 -22.46
CA THR A 33 -10.90 -0.43 -21.30
C THR A 33 -11.62 0.82 -20.78
N THR A 34 -12.70 0.63 -20.02
CA THR A 34 -13.41 1.76 -19.36
C THR A 34 -12.62 2.37 -18.19
N GLY A 35 -11.42 1.88 -17.90
CA GLY A 35 -10.53 2.40 -16.84
C GLY A 35 -9.55 1.34 -16.35
N GLY A 36 -8.66 1.70 -15.43
CA GLY A 36 -7.49 0.89 -15.06
C GLY A 36 -7.72 -0.29 -14.09
N ASN A 37 -8.96 -0.70 -13.82
CA ASN A 37 -9.28 -1.68 -12.79
C ASN A 37 -10.11 -2.84 -13.32
N ALA A 38 -9.49 -3.99 -13.58
CA ALA A 38 -10.13 -5.14 -14.20
C ALA A 38 -11.32 -5.74 -13.40
N ASN A 39 -11.45 -5.48 -12.09
CA ASN A 39 -12.58 -5.97 -11.31
C ASN A 39 -13.85 -5.13 -11.51
N TYR A 40 -13.71 -3.83 -11.80
CA TYR A 40 -14.83 -2.89 -11.92
C TYR A 40 -15.00 -2.33 -13.32
N HIS A 41 -13.89 -2.25 -14.08
CA HIS A 41 -13.92 -1.76 -15.44
C HIS A 41 -14.03 -2.91 -16.43
N ARG A 42 -14.39 -2.58 -17.63
CA ARG A 42 -14.69 -3.54 -18.70
C ARG A 42 -13.80 -3.28 -19.89
N VAL A 43 -13.55 -4.30 -20.68
CA VAL A 43 -12.93 -4.18 -21.99
C VAL A 43 -13.93 -3.51 -22.96
N ILE A 44 -13.43 -2.59 -23.79
CA ILE A 44 -14.20 -1.88 -24.83
C ILE A 44 -13.67 -2.11 -26.22
N GLU A 45 -12.43 -2.54 -26.37
CA GLU A 45 -11.84 -2.96 -27.63
C GLU A 45 -10.77 -4.03 -27.35
N VAL A 46 -10.66 -5.02 -28.22
CA VAL A 46 -9.56 -5.96 -28.28
C VAL A 46 -9.01 -5.95 -29.70
N GLY A 47 -7.69 -5.77 -29.82
CA GLY A 47 -6.96 -5.90 -31.06
C GLY A 47 -5.89 -6.96 -30.94
N LEU A 48 -5.75 -7.85 -31.91
CA LEU A 48 -4.73 -8.89 -31.88
C LEU A 48 -4.18 -9.27 -33.25
N LEU A 49 -2.95 -9.78 -33.21
CA LEU A 49 -2.25 -10.41 -34.35
C LEU A 49 -1.92 -11.85 -33.96
N ILE A 50 -2.29 -12.80 -34.77
CA ILE A 50 -1.84 -14.19 -34.65
C ILE A 50 -0.59 -14.36 -35.50
N ILE A 51 0.48 -14.82 -34.86
CA ILE A 51 1.78 -15.05 -35.44
C ILE A 51 2.04 -16.55 -35.40
N GLU A 52 2.30 -17.15 -36.57
CA GLU A 52 2.74 -18.53 -36.68
C GLU A 52 4.06 -18.54 -37.44
N GLN A 53 5.06 -19.21 -36.90
CA GLN A 53 6.41 -19.30 -37.44
C GLN A 53 7.02 -17.96 -37.90
N GLY A 54 6.73 -16.90 -37.09
CA GLY A 54 7.24 -15.56 -37.34
C GLY A 54 6.43 -14.69 -38.30
N GLU A 55 5.39 -15.22 -38.95
CA GLU A 55 4.53 -14.50 -39.90
C GLU A 55 3.15 -14.17 -39.31
N VAL A 56 2.60 -13.01 -39.67
CA VAL A 56 1.24 -12.64 -39.29
C VAL A 56 0.25 -13.40 -40.16
N VAL A 57 -0.43 -14.39 -39.56
CA VAL A 57 -1.42 -15.22 -40.28
C VAL A 57 -2.84 -14.68 -40.15
N LYS A 58 -3.11 -13.86 -39.09
CA LYS A 58 -4.42 -13.27 -38.87
C LYS A 58 -4.32 -11.96 -38.09
N LYS A 59 -5.12 -10.97 -38.50
CA LYS A 59 -5.42 -9.77 -37.75
C LYS A 59 -6.89 -9.81 -37.36
N TRP A 60 -7.19 -9.46 -36.11
CA TRP A 60 -8.54 -9.42 -35.61
C TRP A 60 -8.71 -8.25 -34.64
N GLN A 61 -9.87 -7.58 -34.72
CA GLN A 61 -10.25 -6.47 -33.87
C GLN A 61 -11.74 -6.51 -33.62
N SER A 62 -12.15 -6.20 -32.40
CA SER A 62 -13.56 -6.02 -32.08
C SER A 62 -13.74 -4.93 -31.04
N PHE A 63 -14.69 -4.02 -31.29
CA PHE A 63 -15.28 -3.27 -30.20
C PHE A 63 -16.13 -4.21 -29.35
N ILE A 64 -16.25 -3.87 -28.06
CA ILE A 64 -17.02 -4.65 -27.09
C ILE A 64 -17.91 -3.70 -26.32
N ASN A 65 -19.21 -3.97 -26.30
CA ASN A 65 -20.16 -3.23 -25.47
C ASN A 65 -19.92 -3.60 -24.00
N PRO A 66 -19.44 -2.66 -23.16
CA PRO A 66 -19.10 -2.95 -21.77
C PRO A 66 -20.32 -3.08 -20.85
N VAL A 67 -21.51 -2.73 -21.34
CA VAL A 67 -22.78 -2.65 -20.54
C VAL A 67 -22.67 -1.70 -19.33
N VAL A 68 -21.70 -0.79 -19.36
CA VAL A 68 -21.49 0.27 -18.36
C VAL A 68 -21.17 1.59 -19.06
N THR A 69 -21.37 2.70 -18.36
CA THR A 69 -21.07 4.03 -18.89
C THR A 69 -19.58 4.19 -19.18
N LEU A 70 -19.25 4.69 -20.37
CA LEU A 70 -17.88 5.01 -20.79
C LEU A 70 -17.47 6.39 -20.26
N PRO A 71 -16.45 6.52 -19.39
CA PRO A 71 -16.01 7.80 -18.86
C PRO A 71 -15.47 8.72 -19.96
N GLU A 72 -15.75 10.02 -19.88
CA GLU A 72 -15.27 11.00 -20.86
C GLU A 72 -13.73 11.05 -20.99
N SER A 73 -13.02 10.82 -19.89
CA SER A 73 -11.56 10.76 -19.90
C SER A 73 -11.04 9.62 -20.78
N ILE A 74 -11.73 8.49 -20.82
CA ILE A 74 -11.40 7.34 -21.67
C ILE A 74 -11.76 7.65 -23.12
N GLN A 75 -12.93 8.27 -23.37
CA GLN A 75 -13.31 8.68 -24.73
C GLN A 75 -12.26 9.63 -25.34
N ARG A 76 -11.78 10.61 -24.55
CA ARG A 76 -10.72 11.53 -25.00
C ARG A 76 -9.37 10.85 -25.24
N LEU A 77 -9.06 9.81 -24.45
CA LEU A 77 -7.79 9.08 -24.55
C LEU A 77 -7.75 8.17 -25.78
N THR A 78 -8.83 7.40 -25.99
CA THR A 78 -8.89 6.31 -26.99
C THR A 78 -9.55 6.73 -28.30
N GLY A 79 -10.30 7.85 -28.29
CA GLY A 79 -11.18 8.26 -29.39
C GLY A 79 -12.43 7.36 -29.55
N ILE A 80 -12.59 6.33 -28.70
CA ILE A 80 -13.75 5.45 -28.71
C ILE A 80 -14.92 6.16 -28.03
N THR A 81 -16.05 6.25 -28.70
CA THR A 81 -17.25 6.94 -28.19
C THR A 81 -18.31 5.94 -27.71
N SER A 82 -19.21 6.39 -26.85
CA SER A 82 -20.35 5.58 -26.41
C SER A 82 -21.25 5.14 -27.56
N SER A 83 -21.34 5.93 -28.65
CA SER A 83 -22.09 5.57 -29.84
C SER A 83 -21.49 4.40 -30.60
N MET A 84 -20.15 4.32 -30.68
CA MET A 84 -19.42 3.20 -31.33
C MET A 84 -19.62 1.88 -30.58
N LEU A 85 -19.82 1.95 -29.26
CA LEU A 85 -19.97 0.76 -28.41
C LEU A 85 -21.41 0.30 -28.26
N ARG A 86 -22.40 1.11 -28.62
CA ARG A 86 -23.83 0.80 -28.42
C ARG A 86 -24.24 -0.48 -29.13
N ASP A 87 -23.84 -0.61 -30.38
CA ASP A 87 -24.22 -1.71 -31.26
C ASP A 87 -23.12 -2.78 -31.37
N ALA A 88 -22.01 -2.61 -30.62
CA ALA A 88 -20.94 -3.59 -30.54
C ALA A 88 -21.40 -4.85 -29.77
N PRO A 89 -20.84 -6.03 -30.10
CA PRO A 89 -21.15 -7.25 -29.37
C PRO A 89 -20.71 -7.14 -27.91
N LYS A 90 -21.44 -7.79 -27.01
CA LYS A 90 -20.97 -7.99 -25.63
C LYS A 90 -19.83 -9.01 -25.59
N PHE A 91 -19.11 -9.08 -24.48
CA PHE A 91 -17.95 -9.98 -24.37
C PHE A 91 -18.33 -11.46 -24.53
N ASP A 92 -19.50 -11.88 -24.03
CA ASP A 92 -20.02 -13.24 -24.18
C ASP A 92 -20.16 -13.67 -25.64
N ALA A 93 -20.60 -12.74 -26.52
CA ALA A 93 -20.76 -13.04 -27.95
C ALA A 93 -19.43 -13.25 -28.70
N VAL A 94 -18.30 -12.74 -28.18
CA VAL A 94 -16.97 -12.87 -28.80
C VAL A 94 -16.06 -13.83 -28.04
N SER A 95 -16.45 -14.27 -26.85
CA SER A 95 -15.59 -15.02 -25.92
C SER A 95 -15.05 -16.32 -26.51
N ASP A 96 -15.88 -17.13 -27.15
CA ASP A 96 -15.47 -18.42 -27.71
C ASP A 96 -14.50 -18.23 -28.88
N SER A 97 -14.78 -17.27 -29.80
CA SER A 97 -13.88 -16.98 -30.89
C SER A 97 -12.55 -16.38 -30.43
N LEU A 98 -12.58 -15.50 -29.42
CA LEU A 98 -11.38 -14.93 -28.81
C LEU A 98 -10.57 -16.02 -28.08
N LEU A 99 -11.21 -16.90 -27.32
CA LEU A 99 -10.56 -18.01 -26.64
C LEU A 99 -9.83 -18.93 -27.65
N SER A 100 -10.49 -19.31 -28.76
CA SER A 100 -9.88 -20.15 -29.79
C SER A 100 -8.66 -19.52 -30.45
N MET A 101 -8.59 -18.19 -30.50
CA MET A 101 -7.41 -17.46 -30.98
C MET A 101 -6.27 -17.40 -29.97
N LEU A 102 -6.59 -17.49 -28.68
CA LEU A 102 -5.61 -17.40 -27.57
C LEU A 102 -5.07 -18.77 -27.14
N GLU A 103 -5.89 -19.83 -27.23
CA GLU A 103 -5.50 -21.17 -26.78
C GLU A 103 -4.34 -21.75 -27.58
N GLY A 104 -3.42 -22.40 -26.85
CA GLY A 104 -2.23 -23.05 -27.47
C GLY A 104 -1.14 -22.06 -27.89
N ARG A 105 -1.36 -20.76 -27.76
CA ARG A 105 -0.44 -19.70 -28.19
C ARG A 105 0.17 -18.94 -27.04
N THR A 106 1.39 -18.46 -27.19
CA THR A 106 2.01 -17.55 -26.24
C THR A 106 1.35 -16.18 -26.35
N LEU A 107 0.62 -15.77 -25.31
CA LEU A 107 0.07 -14.42 -25.22
C LEU A 107 1.20 -13.40 -25.06
N VAL A 108 1.24 -12.38 -25.90
CA VAL A 108 2.19 -11.26 -25.84
C VAL A 108 1.41 -9.95 -25.72
N ALA A 109 1.79 -9.09 -24.79
CA ALA A 109 1.23 -7.74 -24.67
C ALA A 109 2.25 -6.76 -24.12
N HIS A 110 2.01 -5.46 -24.34
CA HIS A 110 2.86 -4.41 -23.79
C HIS A 110 2.40 -4.04 -22.38
N ASN A 111 3.24 -4.36 -21.36
CA ASN A 111 2.82 -4.39 -19.97
C ASN A 111 1.71 -5.43 -19.69
N SER A 112 1.95 -6.62 -20.17
CA SER A 112 1.01 -7.75 -20.30
C SER A 112 0.16 -8.08 -19.07
N ARG A 113 0.50 -7.58 -17.87
CA ARG A 113 -0.32 -7.72 -16.67
C ARG A 113 -1.66 -7.02 -16.78
N PHE A 114 -1.66 -5.86 -17.42
CA PHE A 114 -2.87 -5.08 -17.61
C PHE A 114 -3.85 -5.86 -18.48
N ASP A 115 -3.46 -6.20 -19.69
CA ASP A 115 -4.31 -6.90 -20.66
C ASP A 115 -4.73 -8.27 -20.15
N TYR A 116 -3.79 -9.05 -19.62
CA TYR A 116 -4.09 -10.37 -19.07
C TYR A 116 -5.08 -10.30 -17.89
N SER A 117 -4.98 -9.28 -17.02
CA SER A 117 -5.92 -9.14 -15.90
C SER A 117 -7.33 -8.83 -16.38
N PHE A 118 -7.47 -8.00 -17.40
CA PHE A 118 -8.76 -7.69 -18.01
C PHE A 118 -9.36 -8.90 -18.74
N LEU A 119 -8.60 -9.56 -19.60
CA LEU A 119 -9.05 -10.78 -20.29
C LEU A 119 -9.48 -11.85 -19.29
N LYS A 120 -8.66 -12.13 -18.29
CA LYS A 120 -8.99 -13.12 -17.26
C LYS A 120 -10.31 -12.80 -16.57
N ASN A 121 -10.53 -11.55 -16.18
CA ASN A 121 -11.77 -11.14 -15.50
C ASN A 121 -12.98 -11.16 -16.45
N GLU A 122 -12.82 -10.79 -17.74
CA GLU A 122 -13.92 -10.87 -18.69
C GLU A 122 -14.31 -12.33 -18.98
N PHE A 123 -13.33 -13.22 -19.17
CA PHE A 123 -13.59 -14.64 -19.31
C PHE A 123 -14.23 -15.26 -18.06
N GLU A 124 -13.77 -14.89 -16.86
CA GLU A 124 -14.36 -15.37 -15.59
C GLU A 124 -15.82 -14.95 -15.43
N ARG A 125 -16.20 -13.73 -15.88
CA ARG A 125 -17.58 -13.24 -15.88
C ARG A 125 -18.52 -14.05 -16.77
N VAL A 126 -18.00 -14.68 -17.80
CA VAL A 126 -18.77 -15.57 -18.71
C VAL A 126 -18.56 -17.06 -18.39
N GLY A 127 -17.98 -17.38 -17.23
CA GLY A 127 -17.80 -18.75 -16.73
C GLY A 127 -16.59 -19.49 -17.32
N ILE A 128 -15.70 -18.82 -18.06
CA ILE A 128 -14.50 -19.40 -18.66
C ILE A 128 -13.27 -19.16 -17.79
N ASN A 129 -12.56 -20.22 -17.40
CA ASN A 129 -11.33 -20.11 -16.61
C ASN A 129 -10.09 -19.98 -17.51
N TYR A 130 -9.87 -18.79 -18.05
CA TYR A 130 -8.70 -18.52 -18.91
C TYR A 130 -7.42 -18.35 -18.08
N ARG A 131 -6.37 -19.09 -18.44
CA ARG A 131 -5.05 -19.00 -17.80
C ARG A 131 -3.96 -18.96 -18.86
N ALA A 132 -3.10 -17.95 -18.78
CA ALA A 132 -1.92 -17.82 -19.62
C ALA A 132 -0.73 -17.32 -18.79
N LYS A 133 0.48 -17.60 -19.27
CA LYS A 133 1.72 -16.99 -18.80
C LYS A 133 2.23 -16.05 -19.89
N PRO A 134 1.86 -14.74 -19.84
CA PRO A 134 2.14 -13.85 -20.95
C PRO A 134 3.62 -13.47 -21.03
N LEU A 135 4.12 -13.36 -22.25
CA LEU A 135 5.38 -12.70 -22.58
C LEU A 135 5.16 -11.19 -22.59
N CYS A 136 5.83 -10.47 -21.70
CA CYS A 136 5.72 -9.02 -21.62
C CYS A 136 6.76 -8.33 -22.49
N SER A 137 6.33 -7.55 -23.49
CA SER A 137 7.25 -6.83 -24.39
C SER A 137 8.06 -5.73 -23.68
N VAL A 138 7.57 -5.21 -22.53
CA VAL A 138 8.36 -4.31 -21.67
C VAL A 138 9.55 -5.06 -21.06
N LYS A 139 9.35 -6.28 -20.54
CA LYS A 139 10.45 -7.11 -20.01
C LYS A 139 11.43 -7.50 -21.10
N PHE A 140 10.90 -7.89 -22.27
CA PHE A 140 11.70 -8.17 -23.45
C PHE A 140 12.57 -6.97 -23.81
N SER A 141 11.98 -5.79 -23.94
CA SER A 141 12.69 -4.56 -24.24
C SER A 141 13.77 -4.21 -23.18
N ARG A 142 13.50 -4.42 -21.89
CA ARG A 142 14.50 -4.17 -20.83
C ARG A 142 15.72 -5.08 -20.93
N ASN A 143 15.48 -6.33 -21.23
CA ASN A 143 16.58 -7.31 -21.32
C ASN A 143 17.42 -7.11 -22.58
N LEU A 144 16.77 -6.80 -23.69
CA LEU A 144 17.46 -6.70 -24.99
C LEU A 144 18.10 -5.33 -25.20
N TYR A 145 17.52 -4.27 -24.59
CA TYR A 145 17.96 -2.87 -24.72
C TYR A 145 18.24 -2.22 -23.34
N PRO A 146 19.15 -2.77 -22.53
CA PRO A 146 19.38 -2.33 -21.14
C PRO A 146 19.95 -0.91 -21.02
N GLN A 147 20.48 -0.35 -22.11
CA GLN A 147 21.02 1.03 -22.17
C GLN A 147 19.92 2.09 -22.03
N PHE A 148 18.65 1.74 -22.27
CA PHE A 148 17.54 2.68 -22.13
C PHE A 148 16.89 2.59 -20.74
N LYS A 149 16.50 3.74 -20.23
CA LYS A 149 15.83 3.84 -18.89
C LYS A 149 14.33 3.57 -18.93
N ARG A 150 13.69 3.86 -20.08
CA ARG A 150 12.22 3.78 -20.24
C ARG A 150 11.87 2.85 -21.39
N HIS A 151 10.82 2.03 -21.17
CA HIS A 151 10.40 0.98 -22.07
C HIS A 151 8.87 0.96 -22.31
N GLY A 152 8.20 2.09 -22.10
CA GLY A 152 6.79 2.27 -22.46
C GLY A 152 6.61 2.31 -23.97
N LEU A 153 5.42 1.97 -24.48
CA LEU A 153 5.17 1.88 -25.93
C LEU A 153 5.47 3.19 -26.66
N SER A 154 5.12 4.33 -26.08
CA SER A 154 5.44 5.65 -26.63
C SER A 154 6.96 5.90 -26.75
N GLU A 155 7.75 5.40 -25.79
CA GLU A 155 9.22 5.51 -25.85
C GLU A 155 9.81 4.59 -26.93
N ILE A 156 9.21 3.41 -27.15
CA ILE A 156 9.60 2.49 -28.21
C ILE A 156 9.28 3.09 -29.59
N ILE A 157 8.07 3.64 -29.76
CA ILE A 157 7.66 4.34 -30.99
C ILE A 157 8.67 5.45 -31.33
N LYS A 158 8.96 6.32 -30.35
CA LYS A 158 9.91 7.44 -30.52
C LYS A 158 11.32 6.95 -30.83
N ARG A 159 11.78 5.89 -30.18
CA ARG A 159 13.14 5.34 -30.31
C ARG A 159 13.42 4.78 -31.70
N PHE A 160 12.45 4.10 -32.26
CA PHE A 160 12.60 3.43 -33.57
C PHE A 160 11.96 4.18 -34.72
N GLY A 161 11.34 5.34 -34.46
CA GLY A 161 10.69 6.15 -35.50
C GLY A 161 9.47 5.50 -36.13
N PHE A 162 8.73 4.67 -35.36
CA PHE A 162 7.55 4.00 -35.90
C PHE A 162 6.43 5.00 -36.19
N SER A 163 5.78 4.83 -37.35
CA SER A 163 4.58 5.58 -37.71
C SER A 163 3.36 4.89 -37.16
N ILE A 164 2.50 5.65 -36.47
CA ILE A 164 1.21 5.13 -35.95
C ILE A 164 0.11 6.10 -36.37
N GLN A 165 -0.99 5.56 -36.89
CA GLN A 165 -2.13 6.38 -37.34
C GLN A 165 -3.01 6.79 -36.16
N ASN A 166 -3.37 5.84 -35.30
CA ASN A 166 -4.25 6.07 -34.16
C ASN A 166 -3.65 5.44 -32.89
N ARG A 167 -3.03 6.28 -32.08
CA ARG A 167 -2.57 5.85 -30.76
C ARG A 167 -3.76 5.56 -29.84
N HIS A 168 -3.63 4.58 -28.94
CA HIS A 168 -4.71 4.09 -28.08
C HIS A 168 -5.89 3.46 -28.87
N ARG A 169 -5.54 2.71 -29.89
CA ARG A 169 -6.40 1.76 -30.59
C ARG A 169 -5.76 0.39 -30.51
N ALA A 170 -6.49 -0.57 -30.00
CA ALA A 170 -5.95 -1.86 -29.59
C ALA A 170 -5.18 -2.60 -30.73
N LEU A 171 -5.70 -2.59 -31.96
CA LEU A 171 -5.01 -3.22 -33.07
C LEU A 171 -3.75 -2.46 -33.49
N ASP A 172 -3.79 -1.12 -33.48
CA ASP A 172 -2.64 -0.30 -33.83
C ASP A 172 -1.50 -0.47 -32.82
N ASP A 173 -1.82 -0.53 -31.52
CA ASP A 173 -0.85 -0.75 -30.45
C ASP A 173 -0.29 -2.19 -30.49
N ALA A 174 -1.08 -3.20 -30.85
CA ALA A 174 -0.59 -4.55 -31.11
C ALA A 174 0.34 -4.62 -32.34
N ASN A 175 0.06 -3.85 -33.42
CA ASN A 175 0.94 -3.73 -34.57
C ASN A 175 2.31 -3.12 -34.18
N ILE A 176 2.34 -2.12 -33.31
CA ILE A 176 3.61 -1.53 -32.83
C ILE A 176 4.46 -2.57 -32.07
N ILE A 177 3.84 -3.48 -31.32
CA ILE A 177 4.59 -4.57 -30.67
C ILE A 177 5.22 -5.47 -31.74
N TYR A 178 4.49 -5.76 -32.81
CA TYR A 178 5.02 -6.55 -33.95
C TYR A 178 6.18 -5.84 -34.65
N GLU A 179 6.03 -4.56 -34.98
CA GLU A 179 7.09 -3.74 -35.60
C GLU A 179 8.35 -3.69 -34.71
N PHE A 180 8.16 -3.55 -33.40
CA PHE A 180 9.25 -3.59 -32.44
C PHE A 180 9.98 -4.95 -32.45
N PHE A 181 9.26 -6.06 -32.56
CA PHE A 181 9.84 -7.40 -32.64
C PHE A 181 10.54 -7.62 -33.97
N LEU A 182 9.99 -7.11 -35.09
CA LEU A 182 10.67 -7.13 -36.40
C LEU A 182 11.98 -6.34 -36.34
N ARG A 183 11.97 -5.14 -35.78
CA ARG A 183 13.17 -4.32 -35.61
C ARG A 183 14.21 -5.04 -34.74
N SER A 184 13.77 -5.71 -33.68
CA SER A 184 14.65 -6.50 -32.83
C SER A 184 15.25 -7.68 -33.57
N SER A 185 14.47 -8.34 -34.47
CA SER A 185 14.95 -9.44 -35.33
C SER A 185 16.01 -9.00 -36.35
N GLN A 186 16.03 -7.73 -36.72
CA GLN A 186 17.06 -7.15 -37.61
C GLN A 186 18.38 -6.87 -36.88
N ILE A 187 18.32 -6.61 -35.58
CA ILE A 187 19.46 -6.11 -34.80
C ILE A 187 20.16 -7.23 -34.03
N PHE A 188 19.40 -8.23 -33.55
CA PHE A 188 19.88 -9.28 -32.64
C PHE A 188 19.74 -10.65 -33.28
N SER A 189 20.62 -11.57 -32.90
CA SER A 189 20.59 -12.98 -33.32
C SER A 189 19.40 -13.74 -32.72
N ASP A 190 19.04 -14.88 -33.34
CA ASP A 190 18.01 -15.77 -32.85
C ASP A 190 18.27 -16.26 -31.43
N ASP A 191 19.53 -16.54 -31.08
CA ASP A 191 19.91 -16.97 -29.73
C ASP A 191 19.72 -15.89 -28.68
N GLU A 192 20.07 -14.64 -28.97
CA GLU A 192 19.86 -13.50 -28.06
C GLU A 192 18.36 -13.26 -27.84
N ILE A 193 17.57 -13.32 -28.88
CA ILE A 193 16.11 -13.18 -28.80
C ILE A 193 15.51 -14.31 -27.96
N LEU A 194 15.92 -15.58 -28.25
CA LEU A 194 15.45 -16.76 -27.52
C LEU A 194 15.78 -16.67 -26.02
N ALA A 195 17.03 -16.32 -25.68
CA ALA A 195 17.46 -16.13 -24.31
C ALA A 195 16.66 -15.02 -23.62
N THR A 196 16.40 -13.92 -24.34
CA THR A 196 15.60 -12.80 -23.86
C THR A 196 14.15 -13.19 -23.61
N CYS A 197 13.50 -13.92 -24.51
CA CYS A 197 12.14 -14.43 -24.33
C CYS A 197 12.05 -15.36 -23.12
N LYS A 198 12.98 -16.32 -22.98
CA LYS A 198 13.05 -17.24 -21.83
C LYS A 198 13.20 -16.48 -20.51
N THR A 199 14.07 -15.46 -20.49
CA THR A 199 14.30 -14.60 -19.32
C THR A 199 13.07 -13.76 -19.01
N ALA A 200 12.46 -13.11 -20.00
CA ALA A 200 11.26 -12.29 -19.82
C ALA A 200 10.07 -13.06 -19.27
N LEU A 201 9.95 -14.35 -19.60
CA LEU A 201 8.94 -15.25 -19.03
C LEU A 201 9.19 -15.63 -17.57
N LYS A 202 10.44 -15.57 -17.10
CA LYS A 202 10.84 -15.95 -15.73
C LYS A 202 10.89 -14.76 -14.77
N LEU A 203 11.26 -13.58 -15.25
CA LEU A 203 11.45 -12.39 -14.43
C LEU A 203 10.13 -11.88 -13.80
N PRO A 204 10.17 -11.36 -12.56
CA PRO A 204 9.06 -10.58 -12.04
C PRO A 204 8.86 -9.33 -12.92
N ALA A 205 7.63 -8.94 -13.13
CA ALA A 205 7.34 -7.75 -13.91
C ALA A 205 7.56 -6.50 -13.05
N LEU A 206 8.19 -5.48 -13.63
CA LEU A 206 8.36 -4.15 -13.05
C LEU A 206 7.46 -3.16 -13.80
N PRO A 207 7.06 -2.03 -13.14
CA PRO A 207 6.35 -0.95 -13.82
C PRO A 207 7.07 -0.50 -15.09
N ALA A 208 6.32 -0.29 -16.18
CA ALA A 208 6.92 -0.01 -17.50
C ALA A 208 7.77 1.26 -17.55
N LEU A 209 7.41 2.25 -16.72
CA LEU A 209 8.05 3.56 -16.65
C LEU A 209 9.18 3.64 -15.61
N LEU A 210 9.40 2.58 -14.81
CA LEU A 210 10.40 2.56 -13.75
C LEU A 210 11.75 2.06 -14.28
N ASP A 211 12.83 2.80 -14.04
CA ASP A 211 14.20 2.33 -14.31
C ASP A 211 14.57 1.19 -13.33
N ILE A 212 15.13 0.11 -13.84
CA ILE A 212 15.58 -1.02 -13.02
C ILE A 212 16.65 -0.62 -12.01
N LYS A 213 17.46 0.37 -12.35
CA LYS A 213 18.50 0.93 -11.46
C LYS A 213 17.95 1.51 -10.18
N GLU A 214 16.69 1.98 -10.17
CA GLU A 214 16.01 2.43 -8.95
C GLU A 214 15.78 1.28 -7.96
N ILE A 215 15.56 0.07 -8.48
CA ILE A 215 15.41 -1.14 -7.66
C ILE A 215 16.78 -1.66 -7.16
N GLU A 216 17.81 -1.56 -8.00
CA GLU A 216 19.16 -2.01 -7.65
C GLU A 216 19.77 -1.20 -6.50
N LYS A 217 19.43 0.07 -6.38
CA LYS A 217 19.85 0.95 -5.28
C LYS A 217 19.24 0.57 -3.93
N LEU A 218 18.11 -0.16 -3.93
CA LEU A 218 17.41 -0.48 -2.69
C LEU A 218 18.22 -1.49 -1.85
N PRO A 219 18.53 -1.16 -0.57
CA PRO A 219 19.26 -2.08 0.30
C PRO A 219 18.36 -3.20 0.82
N ALA A 220 18.98 -4.30 1.24
CA ALA A 220 18.31 -5.42 1.90
C ALA A 220 18.23 -5.21 3.43
N ARG A 221 17.82 -4.01 3.87
CA ARG A 221 17.70 -3.65 5.30
C ARG A 221 16.38 -2.94 5.58
N ALA A 222 16.10 -2.69 6.87
CA ALA A 222 14.91 -1.97 7.31
C ALA A 222 14.89 -0.53 6.81
N GLY A 223 13.67 0.00 6.57
CA GLY A 223 13.47 1.39 6.18
C GLY A 223 12.08 1.68 5.64
N VAL A 224 11.93 2.90 5.16
CA VAL A 224 10.74 3.45 4.51
C VAL A 224 11.06 3.69 3.04
N TYR A 225 10.10 3.41 2.15
CA TYR A 225 10.21 3.64 0.72
C TYR A 225 9.04 4.47 0.20
N TYR A 226 9.31 5.23 -0.87
CA TYR A 226 8.42 6.22 -1.45
C TYR A 226 8.26 5.96 -2.93
N PHE A 227 7.03 5.93 -3.43
CA PHE A 227 6.72 5.82 -4.85
C PHE A 227 6.26 7.15 -5.41
N TYR A 228 6.87 7.57 -6.50
CA TYR A 228 6.54 8.82 -7.21
C TYR A 228 6.11 8.55 -8.64
N ASP A 229 5.22 9.40 -9.15
CA ASP A 229 4.85 9.43 -10.57
C ASP A 229 5.78 10.32 -11.40
N GLN A 230 5.49 10.44 -12.70
CA GLN A 230 6.27 11.25 -13.65
C GLN A 230 6.28 12.75 -13.31
N LYS A 231 5.26 13.24 -12.59
CA LYS A 231 5.15 14.64 -12.15
C LYS A 231 5.72 14.85 -10.74
N SER A 232 6.45 13.88 -10.21
CA SER A 232 6.97 13.86 -8.84
C SER A 232 5.88 13.93 -7.76
N VAL A 233 4.65 13.50 -8.09
CA VAL A 233 3.60 13.35 -7.09
C VAL A 233 3.86 12.10 -6.25
N LEU A 234 3.87 12.25 -4.93
CA LEU A 234 4.04 11.15 -4.00
C LEU A 234 2.80 10.24 -4.02
N LEU A 235 2.97 9.04 -4.54
CA LEU A 235 1.90 8.06 -4.68
C LEU A 235 1.69 7.25 -3.41
N TYR A 236 2.78 6.77 -2.80
CA TYR A 236 2.71 5.82 -1.70
C TYR A 236 3.95 5.88 -0.82
N ILE A 237 3.76 5.71 0.48
CA ILE A 237 4.81 5.45 1.46
C ILE A 237 4.57 4.08 2.06
N GLY A 238 5.63 3.30 2.26
CA GLY A 238 5.55 2.03 2.94
C GLY A 238 6.83 1.67 3.67
N LYS A 239 6.74 0.85 4.70
CA LYS A 239 7.88 0.35 5.47
C LYS A 239 8.21 -1.10 5.16
N SER A 240 9.43 -1.49 5.42
CA SER A 240 9.84 -2.89 5.37
C SER A 240 11.04 -3.14 6.26
N VAL A 241 11.21 -4.40 6.71
CA VAL A 241 12.46 -4.90 7.28
C VAL A 241 13.49 -5.26 6.19
N HIS A 242 13.04 -5.43 4.93
CA HIS A 242 13.84 -5.67 3.74
C HIS A 242 13.29 -4.87 2.57
N LEU A 243 13.80 -3.65 2.38
CA LEU A 243 13.27 -2.68 1.40
C LEU A 243 13.15 -3.26 -0.01
N ARG A 244 14.24 -3.83 -0.56
CA ARG A 244 14.25 -4.39 -1.92
C ARG A 244 13.18 -5.47 -2.10
N ASN A 245 13.10 -6.44 -1.19
CA ASN A 245 12.14 -7.54 -1.28
C ASN A 245 10.68 -7.03 -1.22
N ARG A 246 10.43 -6.04 -0.38
CA ARG A 246 9.10 -5.45 -0.22
C ARG A 246 8.65 -4.69 -1.45
N VAL A 247 9.50 -3.83 -2.00
CA VAL A 247 9.22 -3.09 -3.23
C VAL A 247 8.98 -4.06 -4.39
N MET A 248 9.82 -5.10 -4.54
CA MET A 248 9.61 -6.14 -5.54
C MET A 248 8.30 -6.92 -5.33
N SER A 249 7.89 -7.14 -4.08
CA SER A 249 6.62 -7.82 -3.77
C SER A 249 5.40 -6.99 -4.19
N HIS A 250 5.46 -5.66 -4.12
CA HIS A 250 4.42 -4.80 -4.68
C HIS A 250 4.22 -5.06 -6.17
N PHE A 251 5.31 -5.12 -6.92
CA PHE A 251 5.26 -5.33 -8.36
C PHE A 251 4.90 -6.76 -8.77
N SER A 252 5.21 -7.75 -7.96
CA SER A 252 4.84 -9.15 -8.24
C SER A 252 3.40 -9.49 -7.86
N SER A 253 2.75 -8.71 -7.00
CA SER A 253 1.40 -8.96 -6.48
C SER A 253 0.38 -7.88 -6.81
N ASP A 254 0.74 -6.85 -7.58
CA ASP A 254 -0.13 -5.72 -7.92
C ASP A 254 -1.41 -6.14 -8.68
N HIS A 255 -1.36 -7.24 -9.44
CA HIS A 255 -2.52 -7.83 -10.11
C HIS A 255 -3.61 -8.34 -9.16
N LYS A 256 -3.29 -8.54 -7.88
CA LYS A 256 -4.25 -9.00 -6.86
C LYS A 256 -5.15 -7.86 -6.33
N SER A 257 -4.72 -6.62 -6.50
CA SER A 257 -5.45 -5.44 -6.07
C SER A 257 -5.51 -4.41 -7.18
N PRO A 258 -6.70 -4.01 -7.60
CA PRO A 258 -6.87 -3.00 -8.66
C PRO A 258 -6.21 -1.66 -8.32
N LYS A 259 -6.19 -1.31 -7.04
CA LYS A 259 -5.54 -0.11 -6.54
C LYS A 259 -4.01 -0.20 -6.71
N ASP A 260 -3.45 -1.37 -6.40
CA ASP A 260 -2.00 -1.59 -6.49
C ASP A 260 -1.56 -1.62 -7.95
N LEU A 261 -2.38 -2.20 -8.86
CA LEU A 261 -2.12 -2.16 -10.29
C LEU A 261 -2.14 -0.72 -10.83
N GLN A 262 -3.16 0.08 -10.49
CA GLN A 262 -3.21 1.50 -10.89
C GLN A 262 -2.03 2.31 -10.38
N MET A 263 -1.60 2.05 -9.16
CA MET A 263 -0.41 2.66 -8.60
C MET A 263 0.84 2.24 -9.37
N SER A 264 1.03 0.93 -9.60
CA SER A 264 2.18 0.38 -10.34
C SER A 264 2.33 0.98 -11.73
N LEU A 265 1.21 1.22 -12.44
CA LEU A 265 1.23 1.82 -13.78
C LEU A 265 1.77 3.25 -13.81
N LYS A 266 1.72 3.98 -12.69
CA LYS A 266 2.14 5.38 -12.57
C LYS A 266 3.55 5.55 -12.01
N ILE A 267 4.12 4.51 -11.37
CA ILE A 267 5.42 4.60 -10.69
C ILE A 267 6.54 4.81 -11.71
N THR A 268 7.29 5.89 -11.52
CA THR A 268 8.48 6.22 -12.34
C THR A 268 9.76 6.31 -11.53
N ARG A 269 9.65 6.50 -10.20
CA ARG A 269 10.79 6.66 -9.29
C ARG A 269 10.50 6.03 -7.94
N VAL A 270 11.55 5.45 -7.33
CA VAL A 270 11.52 4.90 -5.97
C VAL A 270 12.61 5.57 -5.15
N GLU A 271 12.23 6.18 -4.06
CA GLU A 271 13.16 6.67 -3.05
C GLU A 271 13.05 5.81 -1.78
N PHE A 272 14.04 5.92 -0.91
CA PHE A 272 14.04 5.20 0.36
C PHE A 272 14.86 5.93 1.41
N GLU A 273 14.47 5.72 2.68
CA GLU A 273 15.20 6.11 3.87
C GLU A 273 15.47 4.86 4.71
N PRO A 274 16.74 4.55 5.00
CA PRO A 274 17.06 3.44 5.89
C PRO A 274 16.58 3.70 7.32
N ALA A 275 16.20 2.62 8.03
CA ALA A 275 15.95 2.62 9.47
C ALA A 275 16.82 1.53 10.13
N LEU A 276 17.10 1.71 11.43
CA LEU A 276 17.89 0.73 12.18
C LEU A 276 17.08 -0.52 12.52
N SER A 277 15.76 -0.36 12.71
CA SER A 277 14.86 -1.44 13.09
C SER A 277 13.49 -1.33 12.42
N ASP A 278 12.66 -2.37 12.61
CA ASP A 278 11.25 -2.34 12.22
C ASP A 278 10.46 -1.30 13.05
N PHE A 279 10.86 -1.06 14.29
CA PHE A 279 10.25 -0.05 15.16
C PHE A 279 10.40 1.35 14.56
N GLY A 280 11.63 1.80 14.31
CA GLY A 280 11.88 3.12 13.72
C GLY A 280 11.26 3.26 12.32
N ALA A 281 11.29 2.19 11.51
CA ALA A 281 10.63 2.19 10.22
C ALA A 281 9.11 2.41 10.33
N GLN A 282 8.44 1.79 11.34
CA GLN A 282 7.00 1.98 11.57
C GLN A 282 6.66 3.39 12.06
N ILE A 283 7.44 3.92 13.01
CA ILE A 283 7.25 5.30 13.51
C ILE A 283 7.39 6.29 12.35
N ARG A 284 8.46 6.18 11.57
CA ARG A 284 8.74 7.06 10.42
C ARG A 284 7.64 6.96 9.36
N GLU A 285 7.24 5.75 8.95
CA GLU A 285 6.13 5.56 8.00
C GLU A 285 4.87 6.26 8.48
N SER A 286 4.48 6.06 9.75
CA SER A 286 3.27 6.65 10.32
C SER A 286 3.30 8.19 10.28
N ASN A 287 4.41 8.79 10.69
CA ASN A 287 4.58 10.24 10.70
C ASN A 287 4.58 10.82 9.29
N GLN A 288 5.34 10.24 8.38
CA GLN A 288 5.46 10.76 7.03
C GLN A 288 4.19 10.60 6.20
N ILE A 289 3.41 9.54 6.39
CA ILE A 289 2.09 9.43 5.76
C ILE A 289 1.17 10.57 6.19
N LYS A 290 1.24 10.99 7.46
CA LYS A 290 0.41 12.07 8.01
C LYS A 290 0.88 13.46 7.58
N MET A 291 2.19 13.65 7.45
CA MET A 291 2.79 14.89 6.95
C MET A 291 2.59 15.07 5.45
N LEU A 292 3.00 14.07 4.66
CA LEU A 292 3.10 14.16 3.20
C LEU A 292 1.80 13.77 2.48
N ASN A 293 0.86 13.13 3.19
CA ASN A 293 -0.48 12.77 2.72
C ASN A 293 -0.51 12.09 1.32
N PRO A 294 0.24 10.97 1.12
CA PRO A 294 0.39 10.35 -0.19
C PRO A 294 -0.93 9.85 -0.77
N LEU A 295 -1.03 9.84 -2.09
CA LEU A 295 -2.29 9.62 -2.82
C LEU A 295 -2.96 8.26 -2.47
N TYR A 296 -2.16 7.20 -2.32
CA TYR A 296 -2.64 5.83 -2.12
C TYR A 296 -2.63 5.33 -0.66
N ASN A 297 -2.07 6.08 0.32
CA ASN A 297 -2.14 5.73 1.74
C ASN A 297 -3.43 6.27 2.38
N ARG A 298 -4.52 5.51 2.34
CA ARG A 298 -5.81 5.97 2.89
C ARG A 298 -6.00 5.67 4.38
N ARG A 299 -5.35 4.63 4.90
CA ARG A 299 -5.61 4.12 6.27
C ARG A 299 -4.91 4.90 7.38
N LEU A 300 -3.72 5.43 7.13
CA LEU A 300 -2.88 6.11 8.13
C LEU A 300 -2.97 7.65 8.04
N ARG A 301 -4.00 8.19 7.38
CA ARG A 301 -4.22 9.64 7.31
C ARG A 301 -4.61 10.18 8.69
N LYS A 302 -4.25 11.44 8.97
CA LYS A 302 -4.54 12.10 10.24
C LYS A 302 -6.01 11.98 10.61
N VAL A 303 -6.28 11.43 11.79
CA VAL A 303 -7.62 11.34 12.38
C VAL A 303 -7.82 12.57 13.27
N ARG A 304 -8.84 13.37 12.99
CA ARG A 304 -9.09 14.61 13.74
C ARG A 304 -9.74 14.37 15.10
N LYS A 305 -10.55 13.31 15.25
CA LYS A 305 -11.25 12.94 16.48
C LYS A 305 -11.19 11.44 16.66
N LEU A 306 -10.91 11.00 17.87
CA LEU A 306 -11.00 9.61 18.28
C LEU A 306 -12.27 9.41 19.12
N PHE A 307 -12.78 8.18 19.12
CA PHE A 307 -13.96 7.77 19.85
C PHE A 307 -13.61 6.62 20.78
N GLN A 308 -14.35 6.51 21.88
CA GLN A 308 -14.19 5.48 22.91
C GLN A 308 -15.54 5.04 23.44
N TYR A 309 -15.59 3.92 24.13
CA TYR A 309 -16.72 3.54 24.94
C TYR A 309 -16.51 4.08 26.36
N ARG A 310 -17.57 4.60 26.94
CA ARG A 310 -17.68 4.90 28.36
C ARG A 310 -18.69 3.95 28.98
N ALA A 311 -18.30 3.24 30.04
CA ALA A 311 -19.19 2.41 30.83
C ALA A 311 -19.79 3.24 31.97
N VAL A 312 -21.11 3.35 32.02
CA VAL A 312 -21.84 4.13 33.03
C VAL A 312 -23.00 3.26 33.57
N SER A 313 -23.13 3.17 34.89
CA SER A 313 -24.27 2.52 35.49
C SER A 313 -25.53 3.38 35.42
N ASP A 314 -26.66 2.78 35.06
CA ASP A 314 -27.98 3.45 35.20
C ASP A 314 -28.50 3.35 36.65
N GLU A 315 -29.61 4.02 36.93
CA GLU A 315 -30.25 4.04 38.25
C GLU A 315 -30.67 2.64 38.76
N ARG A 316 -30.79 1.68 37.89
CA ARG A 316 -31.14 0.28 38.18
C ARG A 316 -29.90 -0.61 38.34
N GLY A 317 -28.70 -0.04 38.23
CA GLY A 317 -27.42 -0.74 38.35
C GLY A 317 -26.93 -1.43 37.07
N TYR A 318 -27.61 -1.28 35.91
CA TYR A 318 -27.15 -1.85 34.65
C TYR A 318 -26.08 -0.99 34.01
N LEU A 319 -25.01 -1.62 33.52
CA LEU A 319 -23.97 -0.96 32.73
C LEU A 319 -24.47 -0.59 31.34
N LYS A 320 -24.35 0.69 30.99
CA LYS A 320 -24.57 1.24 29.66
C LYS A 320 -23.24 1.56 29.02
N LEU A 321 -23.07 1.25 27.73
CA LEU A 321 -21.92 1.71 26.95
C LEU A 321 -22.33 2.88 26.09
N GLN A 322 -21.67 4.00 26.27
CA GLN A 322 -21.83 5.21 25.48
C GLN A 322 -20.61 5.43 24.58
N ILE A 323 -20.84 5.94 23.36
CA ILE A 323 -19.75 6.30 22.45
C ILE A 323 -19.47 7.78 22.64
N GLU A 324 -18.28 8.11 23.14
CA GLU A 324 -17.84 9.48 23.37
C GLU A 324 -16.58 9.82 22.58
N THR A 325 -16.33 11.10 22.37
CA THR A 325 -15.06 11.58 21.85
C THR A 325 -13.99 11.48 22.92
N VAL A 326 -12.76 11.12 22.52
CA VAL A 326 -11.62 11.10 23.45
C VAL A 326 -11.21 12.53 23.75
N GLU A 327 -11.31 12.94 25.02
CA GLU A 327 -10.71 14.15 25.54
C GLU A 327 -9.34 13.79 26.14
N MET A 328 -8.35 14.68 25.95
CA MET A 328 -6.96 14.36 26.30
C MET A 328 -6.74 14.15 27.81
N GLU A 329 -7.61 14.71 28.65
CA GLU A 329 -7.54 14.61 30.11
C GLU A 329 -8.13 13.30 30.65
N SER A 330 -8.97 12.61 29.89
CA SER A 330 -9.64 11.37 30.31
C SER A 330 -8.80 10.09 30.15
N ALA A 331 -7.51 10.20 29.90
CA ALA A 331 -6.65 9.06 29.57
C ALA A 331 -6.43 8.05 30.71
N GLN A 332 -6.76 8.39 31.96
CA GLN A 332 -6.52 7.59 33.17
C GLN A 332 -7.79 7.04 33.84
N ASP A 333 -8.98 7.36 33.34
CA ASP A 333 -10.23 6.89 33.95
C ASP A 333 -10.50 5.42 33.53
N GLU A 334 -10.69 4.53 34.51
CA GLU A 334 -10.92 3.09 34.35
C GLU A 334 -12.24 2.75 33.63
N ASN A 335 -13.13 3.72 33.45
CA ASN A 335 -14.43 3.54 32.81
C ASN A 335 -14.40 3.68 31.28
N TYR A 336 -13.24 3.94 30.68
CA TYR A 336 -13.09 4.12 29.23
C TYR A 336 -12.42 2.95 28.55
N PHE A 337 -13.04 2.49 27.45
CA PHE A 337 -12.62 1.29 26.71
C PHE A 337 -12.52 1.56 25.22
N GLY A 338 -11.50 0.98 24.60
CA GLY A 338 -11.27 1.05 23.17
C GLY A 338 -10.86 2.42 22.65
N LEU A 339 -10.32 2.42 21.45
CA LEU A 339 -9.98 3.62 20.70
C LEU A 339 -10.37 3.40 19.24
N PHE A 340 -11.27 4.24 18.71
CA PHE A 340 -11.84 4.11 17.38
C PHE A 340 -11.61 5.37 16.57
N ARG A 341 -11.36 5.20 15.26
CA ARG A 341 -11.10 6.32 14.33
C ARG A 341 -12.36 7.07 13.90
N SER A 342 -13.54 6.52 14.20
CA SER A 342 -14.84 7.14 13.90
C SER A 342 -15.95 6.54 14.75
N GLN A 343 -16.99 7.32 14.99
CA GLN A 343 -18.21 6.86 15.67
C GLN A 343 -18.82 5.65 14.93
N ARG A 344 -18.83 5.67 13.60
CA ARG A 344 -19.32 4.54 12.78
C ARG A 344 -18.54 3.25 13.01
N GLN A 345 -17.21 3.33 13.22
CA GLN A 345 -16.38 2.17 13.55
C GLN A 345 -16.74 1.65 14.95
N ALA A 346 -16.87 2.53 15.95
CA ALA A 346 -17.28 2.18 17.30
C ALA A 346 -18.66 1.50 17.29
N SER A 347 -19.68 2.11 16.66
CA SER A 347 -21.04 1.55 16.58
C SER A 347 -21.06 0.17 15.89
N ARG A 348 -20.32 0.00 14.80
CA ARG A 348 -20.24 -1.31 14.11
C ARG A 348 -19.61 -2.38 14.99
N GLN A 349 -18.59 -2.02 15.77
CA GLN A 349 -17.98 -2.97 16.69
C GLN A 349 -18.91 -3.27 17.88
N MET A 350 -19.63 -2.29 18.39
CA MET A 350 -20.63 -2.45 19.43
C MET A 350 -21.75 -3.40 19.01
N LEU A 351 -22.22 -3.32 17.75
CA LEU A 351 -23.17 -4.29 17.19
C LEU A 351 -22.63 -5.73 17.20
N ARG A 352 -21.34 -5.92 16.86
CA ARG A 352 -20.70 -7.24 16.90
C ARG A 352 -20.61 -7.78 18.33
N LEU A 353 -20.26 -6.91 19.29
CA LEU A 353 -20.24 -7.30 20.72
C LEU A 353 -21.64 -7.66 21.21
N ALA A 354 -22.67 -6.90 20.79
CA ALA A 354 -24.06 -7.22 21.11
C ALA A 354 -24.44 -8.62 20.61
N ASP A 355 -24.04 -8.99 19.39
CA ASP A 355 -24.33 -10.31 18.83
C ASP A 355 -23.57 -11.43 19.55
N GLN A 356 -22.29 -11.22 19.85
CA GLN A 356 -21.42 -12.22 20.45
C GLN A 356 -21.75 -12.50 21.93
N TYR A 357 -22.12 -11.45 22.68
CA TYR A 357 -22.33 -11.53 24.13
C TYR A 357 -23.81 -11.36 24.55
N PHE A 358 -24.74 -11.41 23.60
CA PHE A 358 -26.18 -11.25 23.84
C PHE A 358 -26.55 -9.97 24.59
N LEU A 359 -25.89 -8.85 24.23
CA LEU A 359 -26.10 -7.57 24.91
C LEU A 359 -27.32 -6.82 24.36
N CYS A 360 -27.90 -5.97 25.20
CA CYS A 360 -29.10 -5.22 24.88
C CYS A 360 -28.79 -3.97 24.06
N HIS A 361 -29.47 -3.75 22.94
CA HIS A 361 -29.29 -2.57 22.10
C HIS A 361 -29.67 -1.26 22.81
N GLN A 362 -30.68 -1.28 23.68
CA GLN A 362 -31.06 -0.09 24.45
C GLN A 362 -29.97 0.29 25.47
N MET A 363 -29.36 -0.68 26.15
CA MET A 363 -28.26 -0.41 27.10
C MET A 363 -26.96 0.00 26.37
N LEU A 364 -26.83 -0.34 25.09
CA LEU A 364 -25.70 0.08 24.25
C LEU A 364 -25.95 1.40 23.48
N GLY A 365 -27.10 2.06 23.71
CA GLY A 365 -27.45 3.29 22.98
C GLY A 365 -27.64 3.09 21.47
N LEU A 366 -27.84 1.86 21.01
CA LEU A 366 -28.09 1.52 19.61
C LEU A 366 -29.58 1.55 19.26
N GLU A 367 -30.45 1.55 20.26
CA GLU A 367 -31.91 1.67 20.19
C GLU A 367 -32.38 2.58 21.31
N ALA A 368 -33.40 3.40 21.04
CA ALA A 368 -33.96 4.30 22.04
C ALA A 368 -34.60 3.50 23.18
N PHE A 369 -34.39 3.94 24.42
CA PHE A 369 -35.04 3.35 25.59
C PHE A 369 -36.45 3.94 25.73
N ASP A 370 -37.48 3.10 25.55
CA ASP A 370 -38.89 3.47 25.61
C ASP A 370 -39.69 2.69 26.68
N GLY A 371 -38.98 2.00 27.57
CA GLY A 371 -39.59 1.17 28.63
C GLY A 371 -40.16 -0.17 28.14
N LYS A 372 -40.07 -0.47 26.84
CA LYS A 372 -40.49 -1.73 26.24
C LYS A 372 -39.29 -2.67 26.01
N PRO A 373 -39.55 -4.02 25.88
CA PRO A 373 -38.49 -4.91 25.49
C PRO A 373 -37.85 -4.50 24.17
N CYS A 374 -36.51 -4.45 24.11
CA CYS A 374 -35.76 -4.10 22.90
C CYS A 374 -36.06 -5.12 21.78
N PHE A 375 -35.83 -4.70 20.53
CA PHE A 375 -36.03 -5.58 19.37
C PHE A 375 -35.26 -6.90 19.48
N ARG A 376 -34.07 -6.90 20.06
CA ARG A 376 -33.27 -8.10 20.27
C ARG A 376 -33.88 -9.08 21.29
N SER A 377 -34.59 -8.57 22.29
CA SER A 377 -35.33 -9.43 23.26
C SER A 377 -36.40 -10.21 22.55
N GLN A 378 -37.14 -9.59 21.64
CA GLN A 378 -38.17 -10.26 20.80
C GLN A 378 -37.55 -11.37 19.92
N LEU A 379 -36.31 -11.18 19.46
CA LEU A 379 -35.56 -12.17 18.68
C LEU A 379 -34.80 -13.21 19.52
N LYS A 380 -34.97 -13.19 20.85
CA LYS A 380 -34.23 -14.06 21.82
C LYS A 380 -32.70 -13.88 21.73
N LYS A 381 -32.24 -12.71 21.31
CA LYS A 381 -30.82 -12.31 21.22
C LYS A 381 -30.39 -11.35 22.34
N CYS A 382 -31.29 -11.05 23.28
CA CYS A 382 -31.08 -10.32 24.52
C CYS A 382 -31.92 -11.01 25.61
N LEU A 383 -31.37 -11.14 26.81
CA LEU A 383 -32.00 -11.81 27.92
C LEU A 383 -33.00 -10.93 28.69
N GLY A 384 -33.32 -9.73 28.16
CA GLY A 384 -34.39 -8.89 28.67
C GLY A 384 -33.98 -7.93 29.80
N CYS A 385 -32.71 -7.58 29.94
CA CYS A 385 -32.23 -6.60 30.97
C CYS A 385 -32.97 -5.25 30.89
N CYS A 386 -33.38 -4.81 29.69
CA CYS A 386 -34.16 -3.58 29.48
C CYS A 386 -35.56 -3.60 30.12
N CYS A 387 -36.17 -4.80 30.28
CA CYS A 387 -37.49 -4.99 30.84
C CYS A 387 -37.48 -5.79 32.15
N GLY A 388 -36.33 -5.93 32.82
CA GLY A 388 -36.20 -6.62 34.12
C GLY A 388 -36.17 -8.15 34.02
N GLY A 389 -36.01 -8.73 32.83
CA GLY A 389 -35.95 -10.18 32.59
C GLY A 389 -34.62 -10.82 33.01
N GLU A 390 -33.61 -10.03 33.30
CA GLU A 390 -32.28 -10.47 33.70
C GLU A 390 -31.73 -9.53 34.82
N PRO A 391 -31.08 -10.07 35.88
CA PRO A 391 -30.44 -9.29 36.94
C PRO A 391 -29.30 -8.41 36.39
N ALA A 392 -29.09 -7.25 37.03
CA ALA A 392 -28.04 -6.31 36.61
C ALA A 392 -26.63 -6.93 36.69
N GLU A 393 -26.34 -7.69 37.74
CA GLU A 393 -25.05 -8.35 37.95
C GLU A 393 -24.70 -9.27 36.76
N THR A 394 -25.62 -10.15 36.36
CA THR A 394 -25.40 -11.10 35.25
C THR A 394 -25.24 -10.40 33.91
N TYR A 395 -26.00 -9.31 33.67
CA TYR A 395 -25.83 -8.50 32.47
C TYR A 395 -24.48 -7.80 32.45
N ASN A 396 -24.09 -7.18 33.60
CA ASN A 396 -22.86 -6.43 33.75
C ASN A 396 -21.62 -7.31 33.56
N GLU A 397 -21.62 -8.55 34.07
CA GLU A 397 -20.55 -9.52 33.83
C GLU A 397 -20.33 -9.76 32.32
N ARG A 398 -21.40 -9.87 31.53
CA ARG A 398 -21.28 -10.03 30.07
C ARG A 398 -20.80 -8.78 29.38
N VAL A 399 -21.23 -7.60 29.82
CA VAL A 399 -20.71 -6.31 29.32
C VAL A 399 -19.22 -6.22 29.59
N MET A 400 -18.77 -6.49 30.83
CA MET A 400 -17.35 -6.43 31.19
C MET A 400 -16.54 -7.48 30.41
N ALA A 401 -17.05 -8.70 30.24
CA ALA A 401 -16.40 -9.71 29.40
C ALA A 401 -16.27 -9.25 27.93
N ALA A 402 -17.30 -8.57 27.39
CA ALA A 402 -17.29 -8.05 26.03
C ALA A 402 -16.25 -6.95 25.83
N ILE A 403 -16.06 -6.06 26.80
CA ILE A 403 -15.15 -4.91 26.68
C ILE A 403 -13.74 -5.16 27.24
N LYS A 404 -13.49 -6.29 27.91
CA LYS A 404 -12.19 -6.66 28.48
C LYS A 404 -11.01 -6.52 27.51
N ASN A 405 -11.19 -6.93 26.26
CA ASN A 405 -10.15 -6.82 25.23
C ASN A 405 -9.95 -5.38 24.73
N TYR A 406 -10.78 -4.44 25.16
CA TYR A 406 -10.71 -3.01 24.82
C TYR A 406 -10.14 -2.17 25.95
N GLU A 407 -9.74 -2.79 27.07
CA GLU A 407 -8.99 -2.10 28.13
C GLU A 407 -7.77 -1.42 27.53
N ARG A 408 -7.58 -0.16 27.87
CA ARG A 408 -6.40 0.58 27.48
C ARG A 408 -5.20 0.04 28.25
N LYS A 409 -4.08 -0.07 27.57
CA LYS A 409 -2.84 -0.44 28.25
C LYS A 409 -2.35 0.75 29.04
N GLN A 410 -2.18 0.56 30.33
CA GLN A 410 -1.57 1.56 31.20
C GLN A 410 -0.12 1.78 30.76
N TRP A 411 0.37 2.99 30.99
CA TRP A 411 1.78 3.32 30.77
C TRP A 411 2.63 2.53 31.76
N PRO A 412 3.62 1.72 31.30
CA PRO A 412 4.33 0.80 32.18
C PRO A 412 5.50 1.42 32.94
N PHE A 413 5.74 2.72 32.79
CA PHE A 413 6.82 3.45 33.44
C PHE A 413 6.26 4.56 34.35
N SER A 414 7.05 5.02 35.33
CA SER A 414 6.65 6.14 36.20
C SER A 414 6.60 7.47 35.46
N ASP A 415 7.53 7.66 34.53
CA ASP A 415 7.75 8.92 33.81
C ASP A 415 7.92 8.67 32.31
N ALA A 416 8.33 9.70 31.58
CA ALA A 416 8.73 9.58 30.18
C ALA A 416 9.93 8.66 30.02
N VAL A 417 10.11 8.11 28.81
CA VAL A 417 11.26 7.26 28.45
C VAL A 417 11.86 7.66 27.12
N VAL A 418 13.13 7.32 26.95
CA VAL A 418 13.79 7.24 25.66
C VAL A 418 13.85 5.77 25.21
N ILE A 419 13.45 5.50 23.98
CA ILE A 419 13.73 4.23 23.31
C ILE A 419 14.92 4.44 22.39
N GLU A 420 16.02 3.75 22.69
CA GLU A 420 17.21 3.74 21.86
C GLU A 420 17.15 2.59 20.86
N GLU A 421 17.29 2.91 19.56
CA GLU A 421 17.57 1.95 18.51
C GLU A 421 19.09 1.82 18.36
N VAL A 422 19.64 0.68 18.76
CA VAL A 422 21.09 0.47 18.76
C VAL A 422 21.58 0.06 17.36
N CYS A 423 22.48 0.85 16.78
CA CYS A 423 23.26 0.46 15.60
C CYS A 423 24.45 -0.43 16.02
N LEU A 424 24.61 -1.63 15.41
CA LEU A 424 25.73 -2.52 15.71
C LEU A 424 27.02 -2.13 14.99
N GLU A 425 26.89 -1.53 13.82
CA GLU A 425 28.01 -1.17 12.97
C GLU A 425 28.69 0.12 13.45
N ASP A 426 27.90 1.00 14.04
CA ASP A 426 28.35 2.30 14.52
C ASP A 426 27.43 2.78 15.66
N ARG A 427 27.91 2.70 16.90
CA ARG A 427 27.15 3.09 18.08
C ARG A 427 26.82 4.60 18.12
N GLU A 428 27.61 5.42 17.45
CA GLU A 428 27.37 6.87 17.36
C GLU A 428 26.15 7.19 16.46
N ASN A 429 25.74 6.27 15.60
CA ASN A 429 24.57 6.37 14.74
C ASN A 429 23.29 5.71 15.33
N SER A 430 23.18 5.63 16.66
CA SER A 430 21.95 5.24 17.35
C SER A 430 20.89 6.35 17.23
N PHE A 431 19.61 5.97 17.13
CA PHE A 431 18.49 6.90 17.18
C PHE A 431 17.75 6.75 18.50
N TRP A 432 17.35 7.88 19.06
CA TRP A 432 16.60 7.95 20.30
C TRP A 432 15.19 8.50 20.05
N HIS A 433 14.18 7.80 20.55
CA HIS A 433 12.78 8.16 20.44
C HIS A 433 12.24 8.54 21.82
N VAL A 434 11.81 9.78 21.98
CA VAL A 434 11.27 10.29 23.26
C VAL A 434 9.77 10.05 23.32
N ILE A 435 9.32 9.37 24.38
CA ILE A 435 7.91 8.99 24.58
C ILE A 435 7.50 9.37 25.99
N ASP A 436 6.35 10.04 26.10
CA ASP A 436 5.71 10.40 27.36
C ASP A 436 4.27 9.92 27.39
N HIS A 437 3.92 9.00 28.28
CA HIS A 437 2.55 8.50 28.47
C HIS A 437 1.85 8.11 27.15
N TRP A 438 2.49 7.27 26.36
CA TRP A 438 2.05 6.85 25.02
C TRP A 438 2.05 7.95 23.95
N ARG A 439 2.53 9.16 24.25
CA ARG A 439 2.72 10.24 23.28
C ARG A 439 4.14 10.20 22.74
N TYR A 440 4.28 10.19 21.45
CA TYR A 440 5.57 10.29 20.77
C TYR A 440 5.96 11.76 20.64
N LEU A 441 7.05 12.15 21.28
CA LEU A 441 7.51 13.55 21.30
C LEU A 441 8.46 13.86 20.15
N GLY A 442 9.21 12.86 19.66
CA GLY A 442 10.12 13.05 18.54
C GLY A 442 11.27 12.05 18.52
N GLN A 443 12.06 12.11 17.45
CA GLN A 443 13.34 11.42 17.31
C GLN A 443 14.46 12.42 17.59
N VAL A 444 15.41 12.07 18.43
CA VAL A 444 16.53 12.90 18.86
C VAL A 444 17.85 12.15 18.68
N ARG A 445 18.97 12.87 18.67
CA ARG A 445 20.31 12.30 18.50
C ARG A 445 21.27 12.61 19.65
N SER A 446 20.92 13.57 20.49
CA SER A 446 21.78 14.06 21.57
C SER A 446 21.01 14.22 22.88
N ALA A 447 21.75 14.33 23.98
CA ALA A 447 21.19 14.67 25.29
C ALA A 447 20.66 16.12 25.31
N ASP A 448 21.24 17.01 24.52
CA ASP A 448 20.81 18.40 24.40
C ASP A 448 19.43 18.49 23.72
N ASP A 449 19.17 17.64 22.71
CA ASP A 449 17.84 17.55 22.09
C ASP A 449 16.80 17.08 23.12
N ILE A 450 17.13 16.13 24.00
CA ILE A 450 16.24 15.66 25.08
C ILE A 450 16.00 16.81 26.06
N HIS A 451 17.02 17.56 26.41
CA HIS A 451 16.91 18.71 27.31
C HIS A 451 15.99 19.80 26.70
N SER A 452 16.11 20.04 25.40
CA SER A 452 15.24 20.98 24.68
C SER A 452 13.77 20.56 24.69
N LEU A 453 13.48 19.26 24.81
CA LEU A 453 12.12 18.73 25.02
C LEU A 453 11.63 18.82 26.47
N GLY A 454 12.42 19.35 27.41
CA GLY A 454 12.07 19.49 28.81
C GLY A 454 12.36 18.27 29.68
N TYR A 455 13.26 17.39 29.25
CA TYR A 455 13.62 16.16 29.97
C TYR A 455 15.12 16.02 30.16
N ARG A 456 15.53 15.15 31.11
CA ARG A 456 16.90 14.69 31.28
C ARG A 456 16.96 13.18 31.41
N VAL A 457 18.02 12.53 30.90
CA VAL A 457 18.25 11.09 31.04
C VAL A 457 18.72 10.80 32.48
N LEU A 458 18.08 9.82 33.12
CA LEU A 458 18.53 9.30 34.41
C LEU A 458 19.58 8.20 34.15
N HIS A 459 20.86 8.51 34.41
CA HIS A 459 21.92 7.51 34.41
C HIS A 459 21.88 6.71 35.72
N ASP A 460 21.70 5.39 35.61
CA ASP A 460 21.95 4.48 36.73
C ASP A 460 23.47 4.46 37.00
N LYS A 461 23.90 4.80 38.25
CA LYS A 461 25.32 4.89 38.67
C LYS A 461 26.13 3.59 38.55
N LYS A 462 25.63 2.53 37.92
CA LYS A 462 26.26 1.21 37.83
C LYS A 462 26.78 0.80 36.43
N SER A 463 26.72 1.65 35.45
CA SER A 463 27.32 1.39 34.11
C SER A 463 28.29 2.50 33.73
N GLU A 464 29.41 2.59 34.46
CA GLU A 464 30.61 3.30 34.01
C GLU A 464 31.28 2.49 32.88
N VAL A 465 30.77 2.65 31.66
CA VAL A 465 31.57 2.52 30.45
C VAL A 465 31.39 3.84 29.72
N GLY A 466 32.46 4.65 29.75
CA GLY A 466 32.47 6.00 29.21
C GLY A 466 31.99 6.07 27.77
N THR A 467 31.02 6.91 27.58
CA THR A 467 30.73 7.49 26.29
C THR A 467 30.68 8.99 26.52
N ASP A 468 31.75 9.66 26.10
CA ASP A 468 31.75 11.13 25.91
C ASP A 468 30.67 11.44 24.86
N LEU A 469 29.55 12.01 25.35
CA LEU A 469 28.43 12.47 24.53
C LEU A 469 28.67 13.89 23.98
N ASN A 470 29.91 14.19 23.63
CA ASN A 470 30.25 15.45 22.94
C ASN A 470 30.40 15.19 21.43
N ASN A 471 29.28 15.25 20.70
CA ASN A 471 29.37 15.38 19.27
C ASN A 471 28.41 16.49 18.80
N ASN A 472 28.99 17.67 18.55
CA ASN A 472 28.35 18.85 17.98
C ASN A 472 28.08 18.61 16.48
N GLY A 473 27.03 17.89 16.14
CA GLY A 473 26.44 17.89 14.81
C GLY A 473 25.38 18.99 14.72
N PRO A 474 25.24 19.69 13.60
CA PRO A 474 24.22 20.72 13.48
C PRO A 474 22.83 20.12 13.68
N ALA A 475 22.02 20.76 14.52
CA ALA A 475 20.60 20.46 14.68
C ALA A 475 19.94 20.50 13.30
N THR A 476 19.31 19.39 12.90
CA THR A 476 18.60 19.35 11.64
C THR A 476 17.29 20.12 11.78
N ALA A 477 16.95 20.95 10.78
CA ALA A 477 15.71 21.74 10.72
C ALA A 477 14.40 20.93 10.94
N GLU A 478 14.50 19.60 10.97
CA GLU A 478 13.38 18.70 11.28
C GLU A 478 12.96 18.75 12.76
N ALA A 479 13.83 19.14 13.69
CA ALA A 479 13.48 19.23 15.12
C ALA A 479 12.65 20.50 15.44
N GLU A 480 12.85 21.59 14.71
CA GLU A 480 12.13 22.84 14.94
C GLU A 480 10.67 22.79 14.43
N ASP A 481 10.41 22.14 13.29
CA ASP A 481 9.05 21.97 12.74
C ASP A 481 8.15 21.04 13.59
N TYR A 482 8.74 20.15 14.40
CA TYR A 482 7.98 19.29 15.32
C TYR A 482 7.48 19.99 16.58
N LEU A 483 8.13 21.07 17.01
CA LEU A 483 7.81 21.78 18.27
C LEU A 483 6.60 22.72 18.17
N GLU A 484 6.25 23.21 16.97
CA GLU A 484 5.09 24.10 16.79
C GLU A 484 3.74 23.37 16.60
N GLY A 485 3.75 22.08 16.26
CA GLY A 485 2.55 21.27 16.14
C GLY A 485 2.19 20.58 17.45
N ARG A 486 1.22 21.11 18.22
CA ARG A 486 0.62 20.53 19.42
C ARG A 486 0.81 19.02 19.51
N ILE A 487 1.56 18.54 20.52
CA ILE A 487 1.82 17.14 20.86
C ILE A 487 0.47 16.44 21.11
N ASN A 488 -0.13 15.91 20.06
CA ASN A 488 -1.41 15.23 20.14
C ASN A 488 -1.20 13.72 20.24
N PHE A 489 -2.03 13.05 21.02
CA PHE A 489 -2.09 11.59 21.06
C PHE A 489 -2.38 11.02 19.67
N ASP A 490 -1.52 10.10 19.22
CA ASP A 490 -1.61 9.47 17.92
C ASP A 490 -1.91 7.97 18.06
N LEU A 491 -3.07 7.55 17.55
CA LEU A 491 -3.55 6.17 17.68
C LEU A 491 -2.63 5.14 17.00
N ASP A 492 -2.06 5.49 15.85
CA ASP A 492 -1.18 4.56 15.12
C ASP A 492 0.13 4.37 15.89
N ILE A 493 0.69 5.47 16.38
CA ILE A 493 1.88 5.47 17.22
C ILE A 493 1.60 4.72 18.54
N TYR A 494 0.45 4.95 19.19
CA TYR A 494 0.05 4.20 20.38
C TYR A 494 0.09 2.69 20.14
N TYR A 495 -0.50 2.20 19.05
CA TYR A 495 -0.47 0.76 18.75
C TYR A 495 0.93 0.23 18.41
N ILE A 496 1.78 1.06 17.81
CA ILE A 496 3.18 0.70 17.59
C ILE A 496 3.88 0.56 18.95
N LEU A 497 3.79 1.57 19.80
CA LEU A 497 4.41 1.59 21.13
C LEU A 497 3.93 0.42 22.01
N VAL A 498 2.62 0.18 22.09
CA VAL A 498 2.06 -0.97 22.84
C VAL A 498 2.64 -2.28 22.33
N ARG A 499 2.73 -2.46 21.02
CA ARG A 499 3.23 -3.69 20.40
C ARG A 499 4.70 -3.96 20.73
N PHE A 500 5.52 -2.93 20.80
CA PHE A 500 6.96 -3.08 21.03
C PHE A 500 7.31 -3.02 22.51
N LEU A 501 6.85 -2.03 23.26
CA LEU A 501 7.22 -1.82 24.67
C LEU A 501 6.69 -2.92 25.60
N LEU A 502 5.52 -3.50 25.30
CA LEU A 502 4.93 -4.57 26.12
C LEU A 502 5.38 -5.99 25.68
N SER A 503 6.30 -6.12 24.74
CA SER A 503 6.84 -7.40 24.26
C SER A 503 8.36 -7.43 24.38
N LYS A 504 8.87 -8.14 25.39
CA LYS A 504 10.32 -8.35 25.57
C LYS A 504 10.99 -8.96 24.32
N GLU A 505 10.30 -9.89 23.66
CA GLU A 505 10.79 -10.52 22.42
C GLU A 505 10.97 -9.49 21.30
N LYS A 506 9.98 -8.63 21.06
CA LYS A 506 10.06 -7.60 20.01
C LYS A 506 11.08 -6.53 20.32
N MET A 507 11.21 -6.14 21.58
CA MET A 507 12.29 -5.25 22.01
C MET A 507 13.66 -5.83 21.70
N ALA A 508 13.90 -7.10 22.06
CA ALA A 508 15.16 -7.79 21.78
C ALA A 508 15.43 -7.95 20.28
N LEU A 509 14.44 -8.40 19.49
CA LEU A 509 14.56 -8.54 18.03
C LEU A 509 14.91 -7.24 17.32
N ASN A 510 14.38 -6.11 17.82
CA ASN A 510 14.62 -4.78 17.26
C ASN A 510 15.77 -4.05 17.96
N ARG A 511 16.45 -4.68 18.92
CA ARG A 511 17.59 -4.12 19.68
C ARG A 511 17.25 -2.79 20.33
N LEU A 512 16.04 -2.71 20.90
CA LEU A 512 15.58 -1.53 21.59
C LEU A 512 16.01 -1.55 23.05
N ARG A 513 16.55 -0.43 23.52
CA ARG A 513 16.81 -0.19 24.94
C ARG A 513 15.90 0.93 25.41
N VAL A 514 15.47 0.85 26.67
CA VAL A 514 14.61 1.87 27.28
C VAL A 514 15.35 2.53 28.43
N TRP A 515 15.42 3.85 28.39
CA TRP A 515 16.04 4.66 29.41
C TRP A 515 14.99 5.59 30.04
N PRO A 516 14.89 5.63 31.40
CA PRO A 516 13.96 6.54 32.05
C PRO A 516 14.42 7.99 31.91
N LEU A 517 13.44 8.89 31.76
CA LEU A 517 13.63 10.34 31.72
C LEU A 517 13.04 10.97 32.98
N LYS A 518 13.55 12.14 33.37
CA LYS A 518 12.95 13.00 34.38
C LYS A 518 12.56 14.33 33.74
N SER A 519 11.34 14.81 34.01
CA SER A 519 10.89 16.13 33.57
C SER A 519 11.65 17.24 34.30
N LEU A 520 12.07 18.29 33.59
CA LEU A 520 12.77 19.45 34.15
C LEU A 520 11.84 20.39 34.91
N GLY A 521 10.50 20.25 34.73
CA GLY A 521 9.50 21.08 35.41
C GLY A 521 9.06 20.59 36.80
N SER A 522 9.44 19.40 37.28
CA SER A 522 9.16 18.91 38.61
C SER A 522 10.18 19.50 39.62
N GLN A 523 9.96 20.73 40.03
CA GLN A 523 10.63 21.31 41.22
C GLN A 523 10.17 20.55 42.48
N SER A 524 10.93 19.56 42.88
CA SER A 524 10.96 19.05 44.26
C SER A 524 12.34 18.44 44.52
N ASP A 525 13.37 19.25 44.45
CA ASP A 525 14.65 19.01 45.11
C ASP A 525 15.31 20.37 45.39
N CYS A 526 14.79 21.09 46.39
CA CYS A 526 15.67 21.92 47.20
C CYS A 526 16.45 20.94 48.08
N PRO A 527 17.78 20.86 48.03
CA PRO A 527 18.53 20.23 49.06
C PRO A 527 18.42 21.16 50.29
N ASP A 528 17.77 20.66 51.33
CA ASP A 528 17.87 21.26 52.64
C ASP A 528 19.35 21.45 52.99
N SER A 529 19.67 22.68 53.31
CA SER A 529 20.93 23.19 53.84
C SER A 529 21.47 22.45 55.05
#